data_f5ed1205a6fb4a7701046d1792315107
#
_entry.id   f5ed1205a6fb4a7701046d1792315107
#
_cell.length_a   1.000
_cell.length_b   1.000
_cell.length_c   1.000
_cell.angle_alpha   90.00
_cell.angle_beta   90.00
_cell.angle_gamma   90.00
#
_symmetry.space_group_name_H-M   'P 1'
#
loop_
_entity.id
_entity.type
_entity.pdbx_description
1 polymer ?
#
loop_
_entity_poly.entity_id
_entity_poly.type
_entity_poly.pdbx_seq_one_letter_code
_entity_poly.pdbx_strand_id
1 'polypeptide(L)'
;MSHIDSFDSTSNAPNTSVQIDRLTLELVQRVLSTDLFSLTRSLRTFNSSRSESKDNSKKWLQLCIAVAKSQDAAEARRLRLPSIEYPDLPVSARAEEIRLQIENNQVVIIAGETGSGKTTQIPKICLQAGRGVRGLIGHTQPRRIAARTVAERIAQELKSPLGDAVGYQVRFSDQTSPNSFIKLMTDGILLAEIQRDRYLSKYDTIIIDEAHERSLNIDFLLGYLKSLLLKRPELKLIITSATIDIEKFSTHFDKAPVIEVSGRTFPVEIIYSGPDIVERDRNQAIVDCLEDIEQNQKPGDVLVFLSGEREIREASLALRRAQLSHTEIVPLYARLSLAEQSKIFSPHKGRRVILSTNVAETSLTVPGIRYVIDTGRARVSR
;
A
#
# COMPACT_ATOMS: atom_id res chain seq x y z
N MET A 1 -31.63 -8.56 -13.15
CA MET A 1 -32.48 -8.97 -14.32
C MET A 1 -32.90 -7.67 -15.02
N SER A 2 -32.06 -6.94 -15.75
CA SER A 2 -32.50 -5.72 -16.47
C SER A 2 -31.45 -4.97 -17.31
N HIS A 3 -30.35 -5.58 -17.77
CA HIS A 3 -29.44 -4.91 -18.71
C HIS A 3 -29.14 -5.71 -19.97
N ILE A 4 -29.89 -6.81 -20.21
CA ILE A 4 -29.76 -7.58 -21.47
C ILE A 4 -30.61 -6.99 -22.59
N ASP A 5 -31.57 -6.11 -22.29
CA ASP A 5 -32.52 -5.58 -23.27
C ASP A 5 -32.00 -4.47 -24.20
N SER A 6 -30.76 -4.05 -24.14
CA SER A 6 -30.21 -3.04 -25.04
C SER A 6 -29.30 -3.56 -26.15
N PHE A 7 -29.02 -4.85 -26.18
CA PHE A 7 -28.39 -5.48 -27.34
C PHE A 7 -29.46 -6.22 -28.15
N ASP A 8 -29.87 -5.54 -29.17
CA ASP A 8 -30.83 -6.10 -30.17
C ASP A 8 -30.27 -7.43 -30.70
N SER A 9 -30.88 -8.55 -30.28
CA SER A 9 -30.41 -9.92 -30.53
C SER A 9 -30.61 -10.37 -32.00
N THR A 10 -31.01 -9.45 -32.87
CA THR A 10 -31.28 -9.72 -34.31
C THR A 10 -30.29 -9.05 -35.23
N SER A 11 -29.23 -8.39 -34.74
CA SER A 11 -28.38 -7.64 -35.64
C SER A 11 -27.16 -8.41 -36.14
N ASN A 12 -27.00 -8.40 -37.45
CA ASN A 12 -25.80 -8.70 -38.21
C ASN A 12 -24.56 -8.04 -37.58
N ALA A 13 -23.36 -8.56 -37.85
CA ALA A 13 -22.09 -7.95 -37.42
C ALA A 13 -22.12 -6.42 -37.60
N PRO A 14 -21.51 -5.64 -36.68
CA PRO A 14 -21.65 -4.19 -36.69
C PRO A 14 -21.16 -3.57 -37.99
N ASN A 15 -22.06 -2.93 -38.68
CA ASN A 15 -21.77 -2.29 -39.95
C ASN A 15 -21.23 -0.87 -39.81
N THR A 16 -21.14 -0.33 -38.58
CA THR A 16 -20.76 1.07 -38.38
C THR A 16 -19.57 1.22 -37.42
N SER A 17 -18.65 2.13 -37.74
CA SER A 17 -17.55 2.55 -36.87
C SER A 17 -18.04 2.92 -35.44
N VAL A 18 -19.22 3.53 -35.34
CA VAL A 18 -19.83 3.98 -34.08
C VAL A 18 -20.08 2.84 -33.09
N GLN A 19 -20.52 1.66 -33.52
CA GLN A 19 -20.73 0.51 -32.62
C GLN A 19 -19.40 -0.04 -32.09
N ILE A 20 -18.37 -0.04 -32.94
CA ILE A 20 -17.02 -0.48 -32.57
C ILE A 20 -16.40 0.48 -31.59
N ASP A 21 -16.54 1.79 -31.81
CA ASP A 21 -16.00 2.83 -30.91
C ASP A 21 -16.72 2.77 -29.54
N ARG A 22 -18.04 2.56 -29.54
CA ARG A 22 -18.81 2.36 -28.31
C ARG A 22 -18.34 1.12 -27.55
N LEU A 23 -18.16 -0.01 -28.21
CA LEU A 23 -17.67 -1.24 -27.56
C LEU A 23 -16.24 -1.07 -27.05
N THR A 24 -15.38 -0.34 -27.76
CA THR A 24 -14.02 -0.02 -27.31
C THR A 24 -14.05 0.79 -26.01
N LEU A 25 -14.93 1.79 -25.92
CA LEU A 25 -15.10 2.59 -24.71
C LEU A 25 -15.62 1.75 -23.53
N GLU A 26 -16.60 0.88 -23.78
CA GLU A 26 -17.15 -0.04 -22.76
C GLU A 26 -16.09 -1.03 -22.26
N LEU A 27 -15.24 -1.56 -23.14
CA LEU A 27 -14.13 -2.42 -22.77
C LEU A 27 -13.20 -1.71 -21.78
N VAL A 28 -12.78 -0.49 -22.10
CA VAL A 28 -11.84 0.25 -21.25
C VAL A 28 -12.46 0.63 -19.90
N GLN A 29 -13.76 0.91 -19.84
CA GLN A 29 -14.41 1.46 -18.66
C GLN A 29 -15.07 0.42 -17.74
N ARG A 30 -15.51 -0.73 -18.27
CA ARG A 30 -16.43 -1.61 -17.53
C ARG A 30 -15.99 -3.05 -17.35
N VAL A 31 -15.06 -3.57 -18.15
CA VAL A 31 -14.61 -4.96 -18.01
C VAL A 31 -13.53 -5.13 -16.96
N LEU A 32 -13.31 -6.34 -16.49
CA LEU A 32 -12.19 -6.66 -15.61
C LEU A 32 -10.85 -6.38 -16.29
N SER A 33 -9.89 -5.89 -15.53
CA SER A 33 -8.54 -5.56 -16.02
C SER A 33 -7.80 -6.76 -16.60
N THR A 34 -8.05 -7.95 -16.06
CA THR A 34 -7.50 -9.23 -16.58
C THR A 34 -7.97 -9.56 -17.98
N ASP A 35 -9.19 -9.18 -18.33
CA ASP A 35 -9.83 -9.53 -19.60
C ASP A 35 -9.60 -8.46 -20.68
N LEU A 36 -9.28 -7.24 -20.26
CA LEU A 36 -9.18 -6.07 -21.12
C LEU A 36 -8.26 -6.30 -22.32
N PHE A 37 -7.06 -6.86 -22.09
CA PHE A 37 -6.09 -7.08 -23.18
C PHE A 37 -6.59 -8.11 -24.19
N SER A 38 -7.12 -9.24 -23.74
CA SER A 38 -7.63 -10.33 -24.58
C SER A 38 -8.85 -9.88 -25.41
N LEU A 39 -9.79 -9.18 -24.76
CA LEU A 39 -10.99 -8.66 -25.40
C LEU A 39 -10.65 -7.55 -26.43
N THR A 40 -9.76 -6.64 -26.10
CA THR A 40 -9.27 -5.60 -27.03
C THR A 40 -8.57 -6.22 -28.24
N ARG A 41 -7.74 -7.24 -28.02
CA ARG A 41 -7.09 -7.98 -29.11
C ARG A 41 -8.11 -8.65 -30.03
N SER A 42 -9.11 -9.34 -29.45
CA SER A 42 -10.18 -9.99 -30.19
C SER A 42 -10.99 -8.99 -31.01
N LEU A 43 -11.29 -7.82 -30.45
CA LEU A 43 -11.97 -6.74 -31.17
C LEU A 43 -11.15 -6.21 -32.36
N ARG A 44 -9.84 -5.99 -32.17
CA ARG A 44 -8.94 -5.57 -33.26
C ARG A 44 -8.86 -6.61 -34.36
N THR A 45 -8.75 -7.90 -34.01
CA THR A 45 -8.73 -8.99 -34.98
C THR A 45 -10.04 -9.06 -35.74
N PHE A 46 -11.17 -8.88 -35.06
CA PHE A 46 -12.48 -8.80 -35.72
C PHE A 46 -12.55 -7.63 -36.72
N ASN A 47 -12.08 -6.46 -36.36
CA ASN A 47 -12.06 -5.27 -37.22
C ASN A 47 -11.17 -5.44 -38.47
N SER A 48 -10.07 -6.17 -38.35
CA SER A 48 -9.16 -6.40 -39.50
C SER A 48 -9.69 -7.45 -40.47
N SER A 49 -10.61 -8.33 -40.05
CA SER A 49 -11.14 -9.44 -40.85
C SER A 49 -12.52 -9.14 -41.45
N ARG A 50 -12.77 -7.93 -41.96
CA ARG A 50 -14.05 -7.46 -42.57
C ARG A 50 -14.49 -8.29 -43.79
N SER A 51 -14.94 -9.50 -43.54
CA SER A 51 -15.63 -10.33 -44.54
C SER A 51 -17.04 -10.62 -44.04
N GLU A 52 -18.05 -10.43 -44.84
CA GLU A 52 -19.45 -10.75 -44.55
C GLU A 52 -19.66 -12.27 -44.56
N SER A 53 -19.09 -13.01 -43.62
CA SER A 53 -19.29 -14.45 -43.51
C SER A 53 -20.08 -14.80 -42.25
N LYS A 54 -20.85 -15.91 -42.32
CA LYS A 54 -21.55 -16.48 -41.13
C LYS A 54 -20.58 -16.73 -39.94
N ASP A 55 -19.31 -16.95 -40.23
CA ASP A 55 -18.25 -17.14 -39.22
C ASP A 55 -17.95 -15.83 -38.45
N ASN A 56 -18.02 -14.67 -39.10
CA ASN A 56 -17.86 -13.38 -38.45
C ASN A 56 -19.00 -13.05 -37.48
N SER A 57 -20.22 -13.40 -37.80
CA SER A 57 -21.37 -13.20 -36.91
C SER A 57 -21.23 -14.04 -35.62
N LYS A 58 -20.72 -15.26 -35.72
CA LYS A 58 -20.46 -16.11 -34.56
C LYS A 58 -19.33 -15.53 -33.69
N LYS A 59 -18.24 -15.06 -34.28
CA LYS A 59 -17.12 -14.44 -33.56
C LYS A 59 -17.54 -13.15 -32.85
N TRP A 60 -18.37 -12.34 -33.51
CA TRP A 60 -18.95 -11.15 -32.91
C TRP A 60 -19.80 -11.49 -31.68
N LEU A 61 -20.72 -12.43 -31.81
CA LEU A 61 -21.58 -12.87 -30.71
C LEU A 61 -20.75 -13.39 -29.52
N GLN A 62 -19.71 -14.20 -29.80
CA GLN A 62 -18.80 -14.69 -28.76
C GLN A 62 -18.07 -13.55 -28.04
N LEU A 63 -17.64 -12.51 -28.79
CA LEU A 63 -17.00 -11.34 -28.19
C LEU A 63 -17.97 -10.57 -27.29
N CYS A 64 -19.20 -10.32 -27.76
CA CYS A 64 -20.24 -9.64 -26.97
C CYS A 64 -20.57 -10.42 -25.68
N ILE A 65 -20.70 -11.74 -25.75
CA ILE A 65 -20.93 -12.59 -24.58
C ILE A 65 -19.76 -12.49 -23.60
N ALA A 66 -18.51 -12.52 -24.09
CA ALA A 66 -17.33 -12.43 -23.24
C ALA A 66 -17.23 -11.05 -22.56
N VAL A 67 -17.57 -9.98 -23.26
CA VAL A 67 -17.63 -8.61 -22.71
C VAL A 67 -18.71 -8.54 -21.63
N ALA A 68 -19.94 -9.00 -21.92
CA ALA A 68 -21.03 -8.98 -20.96
C ALA A 68 -20.67 -9.77 -19.67
N LYS A 69 -20.11 -10.97 -19.82
CA LYS A 69 -19.65 -11.77 -18.68
C LYS A 69 -18.63 -11.06 -17.82
N SER A 70 -17.67 -10.37 -18.43
CA SER A 70 -16.66 -9.61 -17.71
C SER A 70 -17.25 -8.38 -17.01
N GLN A 71 -18.21 -7.71 -17.62
CA GLN A 71 -18.97 -6.60 -17.03
C GLN A 71 -19.80 -7.04 -15.83
N ASP A 72 -20.53 -8.15 -15.95
CA ASP A 72 -21.31 -8.73 -14.86
C ASP A 72 -20.42 -9.10 -13.67
N ALA A 73 -19.24 -9.66 -13.93
CA ALA A 73 -18.28 -9.98 -12.90
C ALA A 73 -17.73 -8.71 -12.20
N ALA A 74 -17.48 -7.64 -12.94
CA ALA A 74 -17.07 -6.36 -12.37
C ALA A 74 -18.20 -5.72 -11.53
N GLU A 75 -19.44 -5.78 -12.00
CA GLU A 75 -20.60 -5.27 -11.27
C GLU A 75 -20.87 -6.08 -10.00
N ALA A 76 -20.78 -7.40 -10.06
CA ALA A 76 -20.89 -8.28 -8.89
C ALA A 76 -19.81 -7.93 -7.83
N ARG A 77 -18.59 -7.55 -8.25
CA ARG A 77 -17.55 -7.04 -7.33
C ARG A 77 -17.93 -5.68 -6.76
N ARG A 78 -18.49 -4.78 -7.57
CA ARG A 78 -18.95 -3.45 -7.12
C ARG A 78 -19.97 -3.52 -6.00
N LEU A 79 -20.95 -4.43 -6.11
CA LEU A 79 -21.97 -4.65 -5.10
C LEU A 79 -21.44 -5.19 -3.76
N ARG A 80 -20.21 -5.70 -3.76
CA ARG A 80 -19.53 -6.23 -2.57
C ARG A 80 -18.53 -5.27 -1.95
N LEU A 81 -18.43 -4.02 -2.45
CA LEU A 81 -17.55 -3.02 -1.84
C LEU A 81 -17.90 -2.81 -0.37
N PRO A 82 -16.91 -2.83 0.52
CA PRO A 82 -17.13 -2.57 1.94
C PRO A 82 -17.52 -1.12 2.17
N SER A 83 -18.23 -0.85 3.27
CA SER A 83 -18.46 0.51 3.75
C SER A 83 -17.14 1.17 4.14
N ILE A 84 -16.95 2.41 3.73
CA ILE A 84 -15.73 3.16 3.99
C ILE A 84 -16.01 4.24 5.02
N GLU A 85 -15.33 4.15 6.15
CA GLU A 85 -15.32 5.15 7.21
C GLU A 85 -13.88 5.67 7.39
N TYR A 86 -13.71 6.97 7.58
CA TYR A 86 -12.42 7.59 7.79
C TYR A 86 -12.21 7.97 9.25
N PRO A 87 -11.12 7.53 9.90
CA PRO A 87 -10.73 8.08 11.20
C PRO A 87 -10.30 9.54 11.05
N ASP A 88 -10.28 10.25 12.18
CA ASP A 88 -9.80 11.65 12.23
C ASP A 88 -8.27 11.68 12.08
N LEU A 89 -7.82 11.77 10.84
CA LEU A 89 -6.40 11.82 10.43
C LEU A 89 -6.20 12.93 9.40
N PRO A 90 -5.02 13.55 9.33
CA PRO A 90 -4.74 14.61 8.37
C PRO A 90 -5.07 14.25 6.92
N VAL A 91 -4.78 13.03 6.47
CA VAL A 91 -5.11 12.58 5.12
C VAL A 91 -6.61 12.42 4.90
N SER A 92 -7.36 12.07 5.94
CA SER A 92 -8.81 11.88 5.88
C SER A 92 -9.54 13.20 5.60
N ALA A 93 -9.04 14.31 6.17
CA ALA A 93 -9.58 15.65 5.90
C ALA A 93 -9.45 16.07 4.42
N ARG A 94 -8.53 15.47 3.68
CA ARG A 94 -8.31 15.71 2.24
C ARG A 94 -8.79 14.56 1.35
N ALA A 95 -9.54 13.61 1.89
CA ALA A 95 -9.94 12.39 1.17
C ALA A 95 -10.67 12.70 -0.13
N GLU A 96 -11.57 13.68 -0.14
CA GLU A 96 -12.34 14.05 -1.34
C GLU A 96 -11.46 14.68 -2.42
N GLU A 97 -10.53 15.53 -2.05
CA GLU A 97 -9.55 16.11 -2.98
C GLU A 97 -8.66 15.02 -3.60
N ILE A 98 -8.14 14.11 -2.76
CA ILE A 98 -7.31 12.99 -3.21
C ILE A 98 -8.11 12.09 -4.16
N ARG A 99 -9.37 11.80 -3.83
CA ARG A 99 -10.27 11.01 -4.68
C ARG A 99 -10.41 11.63 -6.08
N LEU A 100 -10.71 12.92 -6.14
CA LEU A 100 -10.85 13.66 -7.40
C LEU A 100 -9.56 13.65 -8.22
N GLN A 101 -8.40 13.80 -7.57
CA GLN A 101 -7.12 13.73 -8.28
C GLN A 101 -6.84 12.33 -8.84
N ILE A 102 -7.17 11.26 -8.09
CA ILE A 102 -7.05 9.87 -8.57
C ILE A 102 -7.97 9.61 -9.77
N GLU A 103 -9.18 10.14 -9.78
CA GLU A 103 -10.10 9.99 -10.90
C GLU A 103 -9.57 10.67 -12.16
N ASN A 104 -9.09 11.90 -12.02
CA ASN A 104 -8.72 12.75 -13.15
C ASN A 104 -7.30 12.50 -13.69
N ASN A 105 -6.39 11.93 -12.90
CA ASN A 105 -4.99 11.75 -13.29
C ASN A 105 -4.60 10.28 -13.29
N GLN A 106 -3.67 9.91 -14.17
CA GLN A 106 -3.12 8.56 -14.22
C GLN A 106 -2.11 8.32 -13.10
N VAL A 107 -1.34 9.35 -12.74
CA VAL A 107 -0.38 9.32 -11.64
C VAL A 107 -0.71 10.43 -10.65
N VAL A 108 -0.68 10.12 -9.35
CA VAL A 108 -0.86 11.09 -8.25
C VAL A 108 0.22 10.85 -7.22
N ILE A 109 0.85 11.92 -6.74
CA ILE A 109 1.85 11.89 -5.68
C ILE A 109 1.24 12.47 -4.42
N ILE A 110 1.36 11.74 -3.30
CA ILE A 110 0.83 12.16 -2.01
C ILE A 110 1.97 12.22 -1.03
N ALA A 111 2.32 13.44 -0.67
CA ALA A 111 3.39 13.75 0.25
C ALA A 111 2.85 14.07 1.64
N GLY A 112 3.59 13.77 2.68
CA GLY A 112 3.22 14.16 4.03
C GLY A 112 4.05 13.44 5.09
N GLU A 113 4.01 13.96 6.31
CA GLU A 113 4.73 13.39 7.44
C GLU A 113 4.27 11.98 7.80
N THR A 114 5.14 11.20 8.45
CA THR A 114 4.80 9.92 9.04
C THR A 114 3.68 10.11 10.08
N GLY A 115 2.71 9.19 10.12
CA GLY A 115 1.56 9.32 11.03
C GLY A 115 0.38 10.12 10.47
N SER A 116 0.49 10.79 9.31
CA SER A 116 -0.64 11.49 8.67
C SER A 116 -1.74 10.56 8.14
N GLY A 117 -1.54 9.24 8.15
CA GLY A 117 -2.53 8.23 7.75
C GLY A 117 -2.45 7.79 6.28
N LYS A 118 -1.46 8.22 5.50
CA LYS A 118 -1.33 7.89 4.07
C LYS A 118 -1.45 6.38 3.81
N THR A 119 -0.62 5.61 4.44
CA THR A 119 -0.51 4.15 4.25
C THR A 119 -1.82 3.41 4.44
N THR A 120 -2.65 3.80 5.41
CA THR A 120 -3.91 3.11 5.72
C THR A 120 -5.11 3.71 4.98
N GLN A 121 -5.12 5.02 4.71
CA GLN A 121 -6.30 5.67 4.15
C GLN A 121 -6.29 5.75 2.61
N ILE A 122 -5.12 5.88 1.98
CA ILE A 122 -5.03 5.96 0.51
C ILE A 122 -5.68 4.75 -0.20
N PRO A 123 -5.46 3.49 0.22
CA PRO A 123 -6.16 2.35 -0.39
C PRO A 123 -7.69 2.45 -0.28
N LYS A 124 -8.22 3.00 0.82
CA LYS A 124 -9.66 3.22 1.02
C LYS A 124 -10.18 4.34 0.12
N ILE A 125 -9.41 5.41 -0.05
CA ILE A 125 -9.75 6.49 -0.99
C ILE A 125 -9.76 5.98 -2.42
N CYS A 126 -8.84 5.07 -2.79
CA CYS A 126 -8.87 4.40 -4.08
C CYS A 126 -10.14 3.57 -4.28
N LEU A 127 -10.60 2.83 -3.25
CA LEU A 127 -11.88 2.11 -3.30
C LEU A 127 -13.06 3.08 -3.51
N GLN A 128 -13.07 4.21 -2.81
CA GLN A 128 -14.10 5.23 -2.97
C GLN A 128 -14.10 5.84 -4.38
N ALA A 129 -12.93 5.95 -5.02
CA ALA A 129 -12.77 6.34 -6.42
C ALA A 129 -13.15 5.21 -7.40
N GLY A 130 -13.78 4.11 -6.94
CA GLY A 130 -14.19 2.97 -7.76
C GLY A 130 -13.04 2.08 -8.23
N ARG A 131 -11.82 2.25 -7.68
CA ARG A 131 -10.69 1.37 -7.95
C ARG A 131 -10.82 0.07 -7.15
N GLY A 132 -10.14 -0.99 -7.56
CA GLY A 132 -10.28 -2.30 -6.94
C GLY A 132 -11.45 -3.14 -7.47
N VAL A 133 -12.41 -2.53 -8.16
CA VAL A 133 -13.59 -3.21 -8.73
C VAL A 133 -13.20 -4.02 -9.96
N ARG A 134 -12.47 -3.43 -10.87
CA ARG A 134 -12.09 -4.04 -12.15
C ARG A 134 -10.79 -4.83 -12.07
N GLY A 135 -9.98 -4.57 -11.10
CA GLY A 135 -8.73 -5.26 -10.79
C GLY A 135 -8.45 -5.18 -9.30
N LEU A 136 -7.23 -5.42 -8.91
CA LEU A 136 -6.75 -5.24 -7.55
C LEU A 136 -6.13 -3.84 -7.38
N ILE A 137 -6.26 -3.28 -6.19
CA ILE A 137 -5.37 -2.22 -5.71
C ILE A 137 -4.15 -2.91 -5.12
N GLY A 138 -3.02 -2.90 -5.84
CA GLY A 138 -1.74 -3.40 -5.34
C GLY A 138 -1.06 -2.31 -4.51
N HIS A 139 -0.70 -2.61 -3.27
CA HIS A 139 -0.05 -1.65 -2.37
C HIS A 139 1.27 -2.23 -1.88
N THR A 140 2.38 -1.62 -2.30
CA THR A 140 3.71 -2.08 -1.88
C THR A 140 4.12 -1.52 -0.53
N GLN A 141 4.89 -2.31 0.20
CA GLN A 141 5.52 -1.94 1.46
C GLN A 141 6.98 -2.40 1.45
N PRO A 142 7.92 -1.61 1.98
CA PRO A 142 9.32 -2.01 1.96
C PRO A 142 9.61 -3.23 2.87
N ARG A 143 8.75 -3.50 3.85
CA ARG A 143 8.97 -4.52 4.88
C ARG A 143 7.80 -5.50 5.01
N ARG A 144 8.12 -6.79 5.23
CA ARG A 144 7.10 -7.86 5.34
C ARG A 144 6.13 -7.65 6.48
N ILE A 145 6.64 -7.18 7.63
CA ILE A 145 5.78 -6.90 8.79
C ILE A 145 4.82 -5.74 8.50
N ALA A 146 5.30 -4.68 7.85
CA ALA A 146 4.45 -3.55 7.46
C ALA A 146 3.33 -4.00 6.51
N ALA A 147 3.65 -4.76 5.47
CA ALA A 147 2.63 -5.26 4.55
C ALA A 147 1.51 -6.04 5.27
N ARG A 148 1.88 -6.88 6.25
CA ARG A 148 0.89 -7.65 7.04
C ARG A 148 0.10 -6.75 7.98
N THR A 149 0.76 -5.95 8.82
CA THR A 149 0.09 -5.15 9.85
C THR A 149 -0.78 -4.05 9.27
N VAL A 150 -0.35 -3.43 8.17
CA VAL A 150 -1.16 -2.47 7.43
C VAL A 150 -2.39 -3.16 6.82
N ALA A 151 -2.24 -4.38 6.27
CA ALA A 151 -3.38 -5.15 5.77
C ALA A 151 -4.39 -5.48 6.90
N GLU A 152 -3.90 -5.95 8.05
CA GLU A 152 -4.73 -6.21 9.23
C GLU A 152 -5.47 -4.93 9.66
N ARG A 153 -4.78 -3.80 9.69
CA ARG A 153 -5.37 -2.52 10.08
C ARG A 153 -6.45 -2.05 9.10
N ILE A 154 -6.19 -2.09 7.79
CA ILE A 154 -7.17 -1.71 6.77
C ILE A 154 -8.38 -2.65 6.81
N ALA A 155 -8.16 -3.96 6.98
CA ALA A 155 -9.23 -4.94 7.10
C ALA A 155 -10.14 -4.65 8.30
N GLN A 156 -9.56 -4.32 9.46
CA GLN A 156 -10.30 -3.90 10.66
C GLN A 156 -11.13 -2.63 10.40
N GLU A 157 -10.55 -1.61 9.77
CA GLU A 157 -11.24 -0.36 9.46
C GLU A 157 -12.36 -0.55 8.43
N LEU A 158 -12.24 -1.51 7.51
CA LEU A 158 -13.27 -1.90 6.56
C LEU A 158 -14.25 -2.95 7.12
N LYS A 159 -14.11 -3.32 8.39
CA LYS A 159 -14.95 -4.32 9.08
C LYS A 159 -15.03 -5.65 8.30
N SER A 160 -13.92 -6.04 7.66
CA SER A 160 -13.78 -7.24 6.83
C SER A 160 -12.73 -8.18 7.42
N PRO A 161 -12.93 -9.51 7.38
CA PRO A 161 -11.89 -10.46 7.72
C PRO A 161 -10.66 -10.27 6.83
N LEU A 162 -9.46 -10.43 7.40
CA LEU A 162 -8.23 -10.46 6.62
C LEU A 162 -8.25 -11.64 5.63
N GLY A 163 -7.89 -11.37 4.38
CA GLY A 163 -7.98 -12.33 3.27
C GLY A 163 -9.28 -12.25 2.48
N ASP A 164 -10.28 -11.47 2.92
CA ASP A 164 -11.48 -11.18 2.14
C ASP A 164 -11.32 -9.87 1.35
N ALA A 165 -11.90 -8.74 1.78
CA ALA A 165 -11.76 -7.47 1.05
C ALA A 165 -10.31 -6.97 0.97
N VAL A 166 -9.52 -7.25 1.99
CA VAL A 166 -8.10 -6.90 2.10
C VAL A 166 -7.27 -8.15 2.35
N GLY A 167 -6.27 -8.37 1.51
CA GLY A 167 -5.30 -9.44 1.71
C GLY A 167 -3.87 -8.93 1.64
N TYR A 168 -2.92 -9.80 1.94
CA TYR A 168 -1.51 -9.50 1.76
C TYR A 168 -0.74 -10.69 1.20
N GLN A 169 0.36 -10.39 0.52
CA GLN A 169 1.32 -11.39 0.07
C GLN A 169 2.75 -10.96 0.38
N VAL A 170 3.44 -11.79 1.13
CA VAL A 170 4.87 -11.66 1.43
C VAL A 170 5.56 -12.99 1.14
N ARG A 171 6.89 -13.01 1.17
CA ARG A 171 7.64 -14.25 0.95
C ARG A 171 7.18 -15.34 1.94
N PHE A 172 6.74 -16.47 1.43
CA PHE A 172 6.21 -17.64 2.14
C PHE A 172 4.83 -17.46 2.82
N SER A 173 4.12 -16.38 2.56
CA SER A 173 2.77 -16.21 3.08
C SER A 173 1.91 -15.44 2.07
N ASP A 174 0.77 -16.02 1.72
CA ASP A 174 -0.25 -15.40 0.87
C ASP A 174 -1.61 -15.57 1.56
N GLN A 175 -2.25 -14.46 1.88
CA GLN A 175 -3.59 -14.39 2.44
C GLN A 175 -4.43 -13.44 1.57
N THR A 176 -4.52 -13.76 0.29
CA THR A 176 -5.42 -13.10 -0.65
C THR A 176 -6.50 -14.06 -1.12
N SER A 177 -7.63 -13.55 -1.52
CA SER A 177 -8.72 -14.32 -2.11
C SER A 177 -9.19 -13.72 -3.43
N PRO A 178 -9.98 -14.41 -4.24
CA PRO A 178 -10.64 -13.83 -5.42
C PRO A 178 -11.53 -12.63 -5.09
N ASN A 179 -11.96 -12.53 -3.84
CA ASN A 179 -12.81 -11.46 -3.34
C ASN A 179 -12.05 -10.19 -2.99
N SER A 180 -10.72 -10.27 -2.83
CA SER A 180 -9.92 -9.13 -2.41
C SER A 180 -9.98 -7.97 -3.39
N PHE A 181 -10.09 -6.78 -2.85
CA PHE A 181 -9.99 -5.51 -3.57
C PHE A 181 -8.61 -4.89 -3.40
N ILE A 182 -8.05 -5.00 -2.19
CA ILE A 182 -6.75 -4.47 -1.82
C ILE A 182 -5.81 -5.63 -1.52
N LYS A 183 -4.65 -5.61 -2.15
CA LYS A 183 -3.56 -6.56 -1.90
C LYS A 183 -2.31 -5.81 -1.47
N LEU A 184 -1.93 -5.97 -0.21
CA LEU A 184 -0.66 -5.47 0.28
C LEU A 184 0.45 -6.48 -0.03
N MET A 185 1.63 -5.99 -0.37
CA MET A 185 2.75 -6.85 -0.71
C MET A 185 4.08 -6.13 -0.49
N THR A 186 5.18 -6.88 -0.43
CA THR A 186 6.49 -6.22 -0.48
C THR A 186 6.87 -5.87 -1.92
N ASP A 187 7.74 -4.86 -2.08
CA ASP A 187 8.28 -4.44 -3.39
C ASP A 187 8.83 -5.64 -4.18
N GLY A 188 9.52 -6.56 -3.50
CA GLY A 188 10.05 -7.78 -4.12
C GLY A 188 8.98 -8.74 -4.64
N ILE A 189 7.78 -8.77 -4.05
CA ILE A 189 6.65 -9.55 -4.57
C ILE A 189 6.12 -8.92 -5.86
N LEU A 190 5.96 -7.60 -5.90
CA LEU A 190 5.53 -6.93 -7.14
C LEU A 190 6.54 -7.13 -8.27
N LEU A 191 7.85 -7.08 -7.97
CA LEU A 191 8.91 -7.42 -8.94
C LEU A 191 8.79 -8.86 -9.48
N ALA A 192 8.50 -9.83 -8.61
CA ALA A 192 8.28 -11.21 -9.02
C ALA A 192 7.02 -11.38 -9.88
N GLU A 193 5.97 -10.61 -9.63
CA GLU A 193 4.77 -10.61 -10.45
C GLU A 193 5.00 -10.02 -11.84
N ILE A 194 5.80 -8.96 -11.96
CA ILE A 194 6.21 -8.38 -13.26
C ILE A 194 6.89 -9.42 -14.14
N GLN A 195 7.68 -10.33 -13.57
CA GLN A 195 8.34 -11.40 -14.34
C GLN A 195 7.32 -12.39 -14.95
N ARG A 196 6.19 -12.61 -14.28
CA ARG A 196 5.13 -13.54 -14.72
C ARG A 196 4.13 -12.86 -15.64
N ASP A 197 3.77 -11.63 -15.33
CA ASP A 197 2.83 -10.79 -16.06
C ASP A 197 3.39 -9.37 -16.22
N ARG A 198 4.00 -9.11 -17.37
CA ARG A 198 4.61 -7.80 -17.69
C ARG A 198 3.61 -6.66 -17.73
N TYR A 199 2.34 -6.95 -17.88
CA TYR A 199 1.30 -5.92 -17.93
C TYR A 199 0.63 -5.69 -16.58
N LEU A 200 0.97 -6.48 -15.55
CA LEU A 200 0.31 -6.42 -14.24
C LEU A 200 -1.22 -6.41 -14.38
N SER A 201 -1.75 -7.25 -15.28
CA SER A 201 -3.15 -7.23 -15.72
C SER A 201 -4.16 -7.44 -14.59
N LYS A 202 -3.74 -8.05 -13.47
CA LYS A 202 -4.58 -8.21 -12.28
C LYS A 202 -4.88 -6.89 -11.55
N TYR A 203 -4.11 -5.83 -11.81
CA TYR A 203 -4.20 -4.57 -11.07
C TYR A 203 -4.88 -3.50 -11.92
N ASP A 204 -5.75 -2.73 -11.33
CA ASP A 204 -6.27 -1.48 -11.88
C ASP A 204 -5.61 -0.25 -11.23
N THR A 205 -4.99 -0.45 -10.08
CA THR A 205 -4.28 0.59 -9.33
C THR A 205 -3.06 0.00 -8.64
N ILE A 206 -1.93 0.71 -8.69
CA ILE A 206 -0.71 0.40 -7.93
C ILE A 206 -0.41 1.58 -7.02
N ILE A 207 -0.11 1.28 -5.76
CA ILE A 207 0.37 2.23 -4.76
C ILE A 207 1.81 1.84 -4.42
N ILE A 208 2.76 2.73 -4.68
CA ILE A 208 4.15 2.61 -4.22
C ILE A 208 4.28 3.44 -2.95
N ASP A 209 4.31 2.78 -1.81
CA ASP A 209 4.41 3.44 -0.51
C ASP A 209 5.87 3.62 -0.07
N GLU A 210 6.11 4.64 0.76
CA GLU A 210 7.43 4.98 1.29
C GLU A 210 8.48 5.18 0.17
N ALA A 211 8.09 5.79 -0.95
CA ALA A 211 8.96 5.97 -2.12
C ALA A 211 10.27 6.73 -1.80
N HIS A 212 10.29 7.53 -0.73
CA HIS A 212 11.48 8.24 -0.25
C HIS A 212 12.57 7.32 0.33
N GLU A 213 12.26 6.05 0.66
CA GLU A 213 13.31 5.10 1.08
C GLU A 213 14.30 4.78 -0.05
N ARG A 214 13.94 5.06 -1.32
CA ARG A 214 14.83 4.97 -2.50
C ARG A 214 15.60 3.65 -2.56
N SER A 215 14.96 2.54 -2.17
CA SER A 215 15.54 1.22 -2.34
C SER A 215 15.70 0.90 -3.83
N LEU A 216 16.66 0.03 -4.17
CA LEU A 216 16.86 -0.43 -5.56
C LEU A 216 15.55 -0.99 -6.17
N ASN A 217 14.75 -1.68 -5.36
CA ASN A 217 13.46 -2.22 -5.80
C ASN A 217 12.47 -1.10 -6.15
N ILE A 218 12.36 -0.08 -5.30
CA ILE A 218 11.47 1.07 -5.53
C ILE A 218 11.89 1.81 -6.79
N ASP A 219 13.17 2.13 -6.95
CA ASP A 219 13.67 2.87 -8.12
C ASP A 219 13.44 2.08 -9.42
N PHE A 220 13.66 0.76 -9.40
CA PHE A 220 13.34 -0.10 -10.53
C PHE A 220 11.84 -0.11 -10.84
N LEU A 221 10.99 -0.25 -9.82
CA LEU A 221 9.53 -0.25 -9.97
C LEU A 221 9.03 1.05 -10.57
N LEU A 222 9.51 2.20 -10.10
CA LEU A 222 9.12 3.51 -10.63
C LEU A 222 9.49 3.65 -12.12
N GLY A 223 10.69 3.26 -12.52
CA GLY A 223 11.12 3.28 -13.92
C GLY A 223 10.30 2.32 -14.79
N TYR A 224 10.02 1.11 -14.29
CA TYR A 224 9.20 0.13 -14.99
C TYR A 224 7.76 0.61 -15.16
N LEU A 225 7.14 1.09 -14.08
CA LEU A 225 5.76 1.58 -14.08
C LEU A 225 5.59 2.77 -15.02
N LYS A 226 6.54 3.71 -15.08
CA LYS A 226 6.51 4.80 -16.07
C LYS A 226 6.37 4.27 -17.50
N SER A 227 7.13 3.25 -17.86
CA SER A 227 7.05 2.63 -19.19
C SER A 227 5.75 1.83 -19.39
N LEU A 228 5.21 1.24 -18.31
CA LEU A 228 3.97 0.47 -18.35
C LEU A 228 2.74 1.36 -18.53
N LEU A 229 2.70 2.53 -17.90
CA LEU A 229 1.59 3.48 -17.98
C LEU A 229 1.30 3.94 -19.41
N LEU A 230 2.31 4.04 -20.27
CA LEU A 230 2.14 4.33 -21.68
C LEU A 230 1.36 3.23 -22.45
N LYS A 231 1.41 1.99 -21.94
CA LYS A 231 0.75 0.81 -22.54
C LYS A 231 -0.59 0.51 -21.88
N ARG A 232 -0.79 1.02 -20.68
CA ARG A 232 -1.97 0.81 -19.84
C ARG A 232 -2.54 2.14 -19.34
N PRO A 233 -3.19 2.92 -20.21
CA PRO A 233 -3.72 4.25 -19.87
C PRO A 233 -4.79 4.20 -18.76
N GLU A 234 -5.44 3.05 -18.56
CA GLU A 234 -6.44 2.83 -17.50
C GLU A 234 -5.84 2.51 -16.12
N LEU A 235 -4.56 2.11 -16.06
CA LEU A 235 -3.87 1.83 -14.82
C LEU A 235 -3.58 3.12 -14.07
N LYS A 236 -3.90 3.16 -12.77
CA LYS A 236 -3.56 4.29 -11.90
C LYS A 236 -2.31 3.95 -11.08
N LEU A 237 -1.46 4.94 -10.90
CA LEU A 237 -0.28 4.88 -10.04
C LEU A 237 -0.38 5.96 -8.96
N ILE A 238 -0.33 5.55 -7.72
CA ILE A 238 -0.23 6.46 -6.58
C ILE A 238 1.15 6.26 -5.95
N ILE A 239 1.84 7.36 -5.70
CA ILE A 239 3.15 7.35 -5.04
C ILE A 239 2.99 8.08 -3.72
N THR A 240 3.27 7.40 -2.61
CA THR A 240 3.31 8.08 -1.32
C THR A 240 4.75 8.29 -0.89
N SER A 241 5.01 9.43 -0.26
CA SER A 241 6.34 9.83 0.17
C SER A 241 6.26 10.64 1.47
N ALA A 242 7.33 10.68 2.26
CA ALA A 242 7.57 11.79 3.16
C ALA A 242 7.81 13.06 2.32
N THR A 243 7.98 14.20 2.96
CA THR A 243 8.11 15.52 2.28
C THR A 243 9.38 15.70 1.44
N ILE A 244 10.25 14.69 1.37
CA ILE A 244 11.52 14.73 0.67
C ILE A 244 11.36 14.28 -0.79
N ASP A 245 12.05 14.94 -1.73
CA ASP A 245 12.15 14.58 -3.16
C ASP A 245 10.84 14.63 -4.00
N ILE A 246 9.81 15.32 -3.54
CA ILE A 246 8.48 15.38 -4.18
C ILE A 246 8.57 15.90 -5.63
N GLU A 247 9.34 16.96 -5.84
CA GLU A 247 9.52 17.57 -7.15
C GLU A 247 10.18 16.61 -8.16
N LYS A 248 11.11 15.77 -7.68
CA LYS A 248 11.77 14.77 -8.52
C LYS A 248 10.77 13.71 -9.00
N PHE A 249 9.88 13.24 -8.11
CA PHE A 249 8.84 12.31 -8.51
C PHE A 249 7.85 12.94 -9.48
N SER A 250 7.39 14.17 -9.22
CA SER A 250 6.49 14.89 -10.13
C SER A 250 7.12 15.06 -11.50
N THR A 251 8.36 15.53 -11.58
CA THR A 251 9.10 15.69 -12.84
C THR A 251 9.29 14.36 -13.55
N HIS A 252 9.62 13.29 -12.83
CA HIS A 252 9.79 11.95 -13.41
C HIS A 252 8.50 11.45 -14.06
N PHE A 253 7.32 11.77 -13.50
CA PHE A 253 6.01 11.39 -14.06
C PHE A 253 5.31 12.55 -14.76
N ASP A 254 6.03 13.27 -15.58
CA ASP A 254 5.51 14.28 -16.53
C ASP A 254 4.66 15.37 -15.85
N LYS A 255 5.13 15.86 -14.70
CA LYS A 255 4.47 16.85 -13.82
C LYS A 255 3.17 16.33 -13.20
N ALA A 256 3.17 15.05 -12.77
CA ALA A 256 2.06 14.49 -12.00
C ALA A 256 1.69 15.38 -10.81
N PRO A 257 0.38 15.56 -10.51
CA PRO A 257 -0.07 16.39 -9.41
C PRO A 257 0.45 15.87 -8.07
N VAL A 258 0.79 16.83 -7.20
CA VAL A 258 1.27 16.57 -5.85
C VAL A 258 0.23 17.09 -4.86
N ILE A 259 -0.12 16.26 -3.88
CA ILE A 259 -0.97 16.63 -2.75
C ILE A 259 -0.13 16.54 -1.49
N GLU A 260 0.08 17.66 -0.82
CA GLU A 260 0.82 17.71 0.44
C GLU A 260 -0.13 17.63 1.62
N VAL A 261 -0.05 16.55 2.38
CA VAL A 261 -0.81 16.35 3.61
C VAL A 261 0.05 16.79 4.80
N SER A 262 -0.21 17.96 5.32
CA SER A 262 0.46 18.50 6.51
C SER A 262 -0.40 18.28 7.76
N GLY A 263 0.26 18.15 8.89
CA GLY A 263 -0.37 18.08 10.19
C GLY A 263 0.21 16.96 11.06
N ARG A 264 0.86 17.35 12.15
CA ARG A 264 1.24 16.43 13.22
C ARG A 264 0.02 16.15 14.08
N THR A 265 -0.23 14.88 14.35
CA THR A 265 -1.32 14.48 15.23
C THR A 265 -1.02 14.85 16.68
N PHE A 266 0.27 14.90 17.07
CA PHE A 266 0.71 15.18 18.43
C PHE A 266 1.98 16.05 18.43
N PRO A 267 2.13 17.00 19.39
CA PRO A 267 3.38 17.72 19.59
C PRO A 267 4.47 16.77 20.09
N VAL A 268 5.70 16.98 19.61
CA VAL A 268 6.88 16.23 20.03
C VAL A 268 7.87 17.19 20.66
N GLU A 269 8.20 16.96 21.92
CA GLU A 269 9.27 17.64 22.64
C GLU A 269 10.58 16.89 22.43
N ILE A 270 11.62 17.58 22.01
CA ILE A 270 12.97 17.00 21.82
C ILE A 270 13.84 17.41 22.98
N ILE A 271 14.34 16.42 23.72
CA ILE A 271 15.23 16.60 24.87
C ILE A 271 16.59 16.05 24.47
N TYR A 272 17.61 16.92 24.47
CA TYR A 272 18.99 16.52 24.22
C TYR A 272 19.67 16.17 25.54
N SER A 273 20.16 14.94 25.64
CA SER A 273 21.07 14.57 26.72
C SER A 273 22.46 15.20 26.49
N GLY A 274 23.05 15.73 27.53
CA GLY A 274 24.27 16.55 27.44
C GLY A 274 25.53 15.84 26.91
N PRO A 275 26.62 16.58 26.64
CA PRO A 275 27.85 16.10 25.99
C PRO A 275 28.58 15.00 26.77
N ASP A 276 28.36 14.86 28.06
CA ASP A 276 29.00 13.85 28.92
C ASP A 276 28.63 12.40 28.58
N ILE A 277 27.60 12.20 27.71
CA ILE A 277 27.15 10.87 27.28
C ILE A 277 28.07 10.25 26.22
N VAL A 278 28.84 11.04 25.51
CA VAL A 278 29.76 10.53 24.46
C VAL A 278 30.86 9.65 25.08
N GLU A 279 31.22 9.87 26.34
CA GLU A 279 32.21 9.08 27.11
C GLU A 279 31.59 7.93 27.92
N ARG A 280 30.24 7.90 28.09
CA ARG A 280 29.54 6.82 28.83
C ARG A 280 29.23 5.63 27.95
N ASP A 281 29.13 4.44 28.58
CA ASP A 281 28.59 3.26 27.91
C ASP A 281 27.15 3.57 27.45
N ARG A 282 26.91 3.44 26.14
CA ARG A 282 25.59 3.65 25.50
C ARG A 282 24.47 2.90 26.23
N ASN A 283 24.72 1.67 26.67
CA ASN A 283 23.72 0.85 27.31
C ASN A 283 23.35 1.41 28.68
N GLN A 284 24.32 1.96 29.40
CA GLN A 284 24.07 2.66 30.67
C GLN A 284 23.27 3.95 30.41
N ALA A 285 23.60 4.71 29.38
CA ALA A 285 22.84 5.91 29.05
C ALA A 285 21.37 5.62 28.73
N ILE A 286 21.07 4.50 28.06
CA ILE A 286 19.67 4.04 27.84
C ILE A 286 18.99 3.71 29.15
N VAL A 287 19.67 3.04 30.08
CA VAL A 287 19.13 2.73 31.43
C VAL A 287 18.81 4.02 32.17
N ASP A 288 19.76 4.96 32.23
CA ASP A 288 19.60 6.25 32.91
C ASP A 288 18.40 7.05 32.34
N CYS A 289 18.24 7.08 31.00
CA CYS A 289 17.08 7.71 30.35
C CYS A 289 15.75 7.02 30.73
N LEU A 290 15.73 5.69 30.82
CA LEU A 290 14.52 4.96 31.19
C LEU A 290 14.15 5.17 32.66
N GLU A 291 15.14 5.26 33.56
CA GLU A 291 14.93 5.60 34.96
C GLU A 291 14.40 7.02 35.13
N ASP A 292 14.93 7.99 34.37
CA ASP A 292 14.43 9.36 34.36
C ASP A 292 12.98 9.43 33.86
N ILE A 293 12.65 8.72 32.79
CA ILE A 293 11.26 8.59 32.29
C ILE A 293 10.35 7.94 33.34
N GLU A 294 10.84 6.97 34.09
CA GLU A 294 10.05 6.30 35.13
C GLU A 294 9.74 7.23 36.31
N GLN A 295 10.71 8.04 36.73
CA GLN A 295 10.60 8.93 37.89
C GLN A 295 9.86 10.24 37.59
N ASN A 296 10.10 10.82 36.41
CA ASN A 296 9.74 12.21 36.12
C ASN A 296 8.63 12.36 35.06
N GLN A 297 8.24 11.29 34.39
CA GLN A 297 7.31 11.35 33.26
C GLN A 297 6.05 10.51 33.47
N LYS A 298 5.03 10.74 32.63
CA LYS A 298 3.79 9.95 32.65
C LYS A 298 4.04 8.52 32.18
N PRO A 299 3.26 7.51 32.64
CA PRO A 299 3.36 6.16 32.13
C PRO A 299 3.17 6.07 30.59
N GLY A 300 3.96 5.23 29.94
CA GLY A 300 3.90 5.01 28.50
C GLY A 300 5.02 4.10 28.01
N ASP A 301 4.83 3.53 26.83
CA ASP A 301 5.82 2.66 26.20
C ASP A 301 6.96 3.47 25.58
N VAL A 302 8.12 2.85 25.49
CA VAL A 302 9.35 3.47 25.02
C VAL A 302 9.88 2.72 23.81
N LEU A 303 10.19 3.44 22.74
CA LEU A 303 10.88 2.93 21.56
C LEU A 303 12.32 3.40 21.57
N VAL A 304 13.26 2.46 21.49
CA VAL A 304 14.71 2.76 21.49
C VAL A 304 15.28 2.39 20.13
N PHE A 305 15.87 3.37 19.43
CA PHE A 305 16.54 3.13 18.13
C PHE A 305 18.00 2.77 18.32
N LEU A 306 18.38 1.64 17.70
CA LEU A 306 19.71 1.06 17.74
C LEU A 306 20.18 0.70 16.33
N SER A 307 21.49 0.71 16.08
CA SER A 307 22.04 0.54 14.73
C SER A 307 21.97 -0.91 14.20
N GLY A 308 21.78 -1.90 15.07
CA GLY A 308 21.74 -3.28 14.63
C GLY A 308 21.44 -4.32 15.71
N GLU A 309 21.28 -5.56 15.29
CA GLU A 309 20.91 -6.70 16.13
C GLU A 309 21.86 -6.93 17.32
N ARG A 310 23.16 -6.75 17.11
CA ARG A 310 24.16 -6.88 18.19
C ARG A 310 23.90 -5.86 19.30
N GLU A 311 23.69 -4.61 18.95
CA GLU A 311 23.40 -3.56 19.91
C GLU A 311 22.07 -3.79 20.65
N ILE A 312 21.04 -4.30 19.95
CA ILE A 312 19.76 -4.70 20.57
C ILE A 312 19.97 -5.77 21.62
N ARG A 313 20.80 -6.78 21.33
CA ARG A 313 21.10 -7.83 22.32
C ARG A 313 21.87 -7.31 23.53
N GLU A 314 22.88 -6.47 23.31
CA GLU A 314 23.67 -5.84 24.36
C GLU A 314 22.79 -4.95 25.27
N ALA A 315 21.98 -4.07 24.66
CA ALA A 315 21.04 -3.22 25.40
C ALA A 315 19.98 -4.05 26.17
N SER A 316 19.44 -5.10 25.53
CA SER A 316 18.49 -6.01 26.20
C SER A 316 19.08 -6.67 27.45
N LEU A 317 20.34 -7.06 27.42
CA LEU A 317 21.03 -7.63 28.58
C LEU A 317 21.25 -6.58 29.68
N ALA A 318 21.66 -5.35 29.32
CA ALA A 318 21.86 -4.27 30.26
C ALA A 318 20.54 -3.90 30.96
N LEU A 319 19.45 -3.74 30.23
CA LEU A 319 18.14 -3.42 30.78
C LEU A 319 17.58 -4.51 31.68
N ARG A 320 17.81 -5.78 31.35
CA ARG A 320 17.41 -6.90 32.22
C ARG A 320 18.20 -6.93 33.56
N ARG A 321 19.48 -6.52 33.52
CA ARG A 321 20.32 -6.40 34.72
C ARG A 321 19.91 -5.22 35.60
N ALA A 322 19.44 -4.14 35.01
CA ALA A 322 18.93 -2.96 35.73
C ALA A 322 17.62 -3.23 36.48
N GLN A 323 16.93 -4.36 36.21
CA GLN A 323 15.70 -4.80 36.90
C GLN A 323 14.62 -3.71 37.01
N LEU A 324 14.38 -2.99 35.91
CA LEU A 324 13.35 -1.96 35.84
C LEU A 324 11.98 -2.51 36.24
N SER A 325 11.27 -1.82 37.13
CA SER A 325 9.99 -2.25 37.66
C SER A 325 8.92 -2.36 36.56
N HIS A 326 8.15 -3.46 36.56
CA HIS A 326 7.01 -3.67 35.65
C HIS A 326 7.29 -3.39 34.18
N THR A 327 8.53 -3.66 33.72
CA THR A 327 9.00 -3.33 32.39
C THR A 327 9.24 -4.59 31.55
N GLU A 328 8.52 -4.70 30.41
CA GLU A 328 8.72 -5.75 29.41
C GLU A 328 9.69 -5.26 28.33
N ILE A 329 10.75 -6.02 28.04
CA ILE A 329 11.75 -5.68 27.01
C ILE A 329 11.51 -6.55 25.78
N VAL A 330 11.19 -5.90 24.64
CA VAL A 330 10.86 -6.59 23.38
C VAL A 330 11.83 -6.14 22.27
N PRO A 331 12.64 -7.05 21.73
CA PRO A 331 13.47 -6.75 20.56
C PRO A 331 12.64 -6.70 19.28
N LEU A 332 13.01 -5.80 18.34
CA LEU A 332 12.38 -5.66 17.04
C LEU A 332 13.43 -5.41 15.93
N TYR A 333 13.67 -6.43 15.10
CA TYR A 333 14.54 -6.32 13.93
C TYR A 333 14.12 -7.28 12.82
N ALA A 334 14.57 -7.04 11.59
CA ALA A 334 14.07 -7.69 10.38
C ALA A 334 14.23 -9.23 10.33
N ARG A 335 15.20 -9.79 11.06
CA ARG A 335 15.48 -11.24 11.05
C ARG A 335 14.62 -12.05 12.03
N LEU A 336 13.92 -11.40 12.94
CA LEU A 336 12.98 -12.08 13.83
C LEU A 336 11.88 -12.78 13.03
N SER A 337 11.36 -13.87 13.57
CA SER A 337 10.17 -14.52 13.04
C SER A 337 8.96 -13.57 13.10
N LEU A 338 7.95 -13.80 12.26
CA LEU A 338 6.72 -13.00 12.29
C LEU A 338 6.03 -13.05 13.65
N ALA A 339 6.07 -14.20 14.33
CA ALA A 339 5.49 -14.35 15.66
C ALA A 339 6.21 -13.48 16.71
N GLU A 340 7.54 -13.42 16.65
CA GLU A 340 8.33 -12.56 17.55
C GLU A 340 8.11 -11.07 17.25
N GLN A 341 8.07 -10.70 15.97
CA GLN A 341 7.78 -9.32 15.57
C GLN A 341 6.37 -8.89 15.98
N SER A 342 5.39 -9.80 15.94
CA SER A 342 3.99 -9.51 16.32
C SER A 342 3.81 -9.26 17.82
N LYS A 343 4.77 -9.63 18.69
CA LYS A 343 4.69 -9.37 20.13
C LYS A 343 4.52 -7.90 20.48
N ILE A 344 5.07 -7.00 19.68
CA ILE A 344 4.94 -5.56 19.91
C ILE A 344 3.48 -5.06 19.84
N PHE A 345 2.59 -5.80 19.17
CA PHE A 345 1.16 -5.48 19.07
C PHE A 345 0.30 -6.20 20.11
N SER A 346 0.87 -7.14 20.87
CA SER A 346 0.11 -7.89 21.85
C SER A 346 -0.24 -7.02 23.06
N PRO A 347 -1.43 -7.18 23.66
CA PRO A 347 -1.73 -6.54 24.94
C PRO A 347 -0.69 -6.88 26.01
N HIS A 348 -0.34 -5.90 26.84
CA HIS A 348 0.63 -6.09 27.92
C HIS A 348 0.22 -5.32 29.18
N LYS A 349 0.84 -5.67 30.30
CA LYS A 349 0.67 -4.97 31.57
C LYS A 349 1.98 -4.25 31.91
N GLY A 350 1.89 -3.03 32.38
CA GLY A 350 3.05 -2.22 32.71
C GLY A 350 3.63 -1.48 31.51
N ARG A 351 4.90 -1.10 31.60
CA ARG A 351 5.64 -0.42 30.54
C ARG A 351 6.27 -1.42 29.58
N ARG A 352 6.27 -1.13 28.29
CA ARG A 352 7.02 -1.89 27.29
C ARG A 352 8.16 -1.02 26.75
N VAL A 353 9.37 -1.60 26.71
CA VAL A 353 10.55 -1.01 26.05
C VAL A 353 10.85 -1.83 24.80
N ILE A 354 10.71 -1.22 23.64
CA ILE A 354 10.95 -1.85 22.35
C ILE A 354 12.32 -1.41 21.84
N LEU A 355 13.23 -2.36 21.72
CA LEU A 355 14.58 -2.14 21.18
C LEU A 355 14.54 -2.43 19.69
N SER A 356 14.62 -1.41 18.85
CA SER A 356 14.41 -1.54 17.41
C SER A 356 15.58 -1.02 16.60
N THR A 357 15.76 -1.60 15.42
CA THR A 357 16.48 -0.94 14.33
C THR A 357 15.56 0.04 13.63
N ASN A 358 16.01 0.66 12.53
CA ASN A 358 15.17 1.50 11.66
C ASN A 358 13.90 0.81 11.09
N VAL A 359 13.64 -0.45 11.45
CA VAL A 359 12.39 -1.17 11.12
C VAL A 359 11.16 -0.44 11.64
N ALA A 360 11.25 0.23 12.79
CA ALA A 360 10.13 0.98 13.37
C ALA A 360 10.14 2.48 13.02
N GLU A 361 11.00 2.93 12.11
CA GLU A 361 11.16 4.36 11.80
C GLU A 361 10.00 4.91 10.97
N THR A 362 9.70 4.28 9.85
CA THR A 362 8.73 4.80 8.88
C THR A 362 7.56 3.85 8.63
N SER A 363 7.84 2.56 8.46
CA SER A 363 6.90 1.59 7.92
C SER A 363 6.04 0.89 8.97
N LEU A 364 6.19 1.21 10.27
CA LEU A 364 5.51 0.50 11.34
C LEU A 364 5.04 1.46 12.44
N THR A 365 3.74 1.60 12.60
CA THR A 365 3.17 2.33 13.73
C THR A 365 3.02 1.37 14.91
N VAL A 366 3.86 1.54 15.93
CA VAL A 366 3.79 0.76 17.16
C VAL A 366 2.80 1.46 18.11
N PRO A 367 1.72 0.78 18.53
CA PRO A 367 0.75 1.40 19.43
C PRO A 367 1.32 1.62 20.82
N GLY A 368 0.85 2.64 21.52
CA GLY A 368 1.21 2.91 22.92
C GLY A 368 2.53 3.64 23.15
N ILE A 369 3.35 3.82 22.13
CA ILE A 369 4.62 4.55 22.24
C ILE A 369 4.36 6.01 22.60
N ARG A 370 4.96 6.42 23.70
CA ARG A 370 4.93 7.80 24.19
C ARG A 370 6.31 8.44 24.18
N TYR A 371 7.36 7.65 24.31
CA TYR A 371 8.74 8.10 24.39
C TYR A 371 9.60 7.42 23.33
N VAL A 372 10.54 8.17 22.78
CA VAL A 372 11.51 7.66 21.83
C VAL A 372 12.91 8.03 22.33
N ILE A 373 13.79 7.03 22.42
CA ILE A 373 15.20 7.22 22.69
C ILE A 373 15.96 6.95 21.40
N ASP A 374 16.56 7.97 20.83
CA ASP A 374 17.43 7.86 19.66
C ASP A 374 18.90 7.96 20.07
N THR A 375 19.68 6.93 19.76
CA THR A 375 21.10 6.90 20.06
C THR A 375 21.96 7.70 19.07
N GLY A 376 21.35 8.33 18.07
CA GLY A 376 22.03 9.12 17.03
C GLY A 376 22.91 8.30 16.09
N ARG A 377 22.72 6.97 16.05
CA ARG A 377 23.52 6.07 15.21
C ARG A 377 22.64 5.32 14.21
N ALA A 378 23.00 5.40 12.95
CA ALA A 378 22.36 4.63 11.87
C ALA A 378 23.36 3.67 11.22
N ARG A 379 22.91 2.51 10.79
CA ARG A 379 23.70 1.61 9.96
C ARG A 379 23.56 2.04 8.51
N VAL A 380 24.65 2.56 7.95
CA VAL A 380 24.74 2.86 6.52
C VAL A 380 25.27 1.61 5.82
N SER A 381 24.47 1.00 4.93
CA SER A 381 24.97 -0.01 3.99
C SER A 381 25.74 0.71 2.88
N ARG A 382 27.02 0.40 2.75
CA ARG A 382 27.86 0.83 1.63
C ARG A 382 27.79 -0.19 0.51
#